data_3c924a2689102eedac4233b0ea7be37c
#
_entry.id   3c924a2689102eedac4233b0ea7be37c
#
_cell.length_a   1.000
_cell.length_b   1.000
_cell.length_c   1.000
_cell.angle_alpha   90.00
_cell.angle_beta   90.00
_cell.angle_gamma   90.00
#
_symmetry.space_group_name_H-M   'P 1'
#
loop_
_entity.id
_entity.type
_entity.pdbx_description
1 polymer ?
#
loop_
_entity_poly.entity_id
_entity_poly.type
_entity_poly.pdbx_seq_one_letter_code
_entity_poly.pdbx_strand_id
1 'polypeptide(L)'
;MRMKLNFRLVIFTLAIAFGIFFSMPSLLNTEKGAKITLGLDLQGGLHMLLGVKTEEAVGSRMKSIAASVKHFTDHNDILLDTLSASEDEVKFAILDPDDATAIDTMLKEIDGAVVKHSGEDYALTLSPESIEKTKKEAISQAIETIRNRLDQFGLAEPTVARQGSDKILVELPGIKTQEDEQRARELISRAAKLELIAVDEDRAMRVYNMTDAQAAQYGDIILDDNERPEVKYLLKEIPILDGGLLTNATVAFDQNNRPVINFALNSEGAQIFGDFTGKNVGKRMAIVLDGKVYSAPVINERIGGGHVQVSGNYTVNEANDLAIALRSGALLAPIYMMEKRSVGPSLGAESIRNSMVALIGGFILVFIFMMVYYKMAGVIANIALVANLFIILAVMSLFGATLTLPGMAGIVLTVGMAVDANVIISERVRELLYEGKSLHKAIEEGYANAMRAILDANITTLIAAVVLYAYGTGAIKGFAITISIGILASMLTAILGTHGIYNSLESKINKSKNPAFWFGISKKRLG
;
A
#
# COMPACT_ATOMS: atom_id res chain seq x y z
N MET A 1 -35.38 5.46 46.69
CA MET A 1 -34.21 4.57 46.54
C MET A 1 -33.20 5.29 45.61
N ARG A 2 -32.24 6.03 46.18
CA ARG A 2 -31.18 6.71 45.39
C ARG A 2 -30.22 5.65 44.86
N MET A 3 -30.31 5.29 43.57
CA MET A 3 -29.26 4.56 42.90
C MET A 3 -27.97 5.42 42.97
N LYS A 4 -27.03 5.01 43.78
CA LYS A 4 -25.67 5.57 43.67
C LYS A 4 -25.19 5.28 42.25
N LEU A 5 -24.97 6.32 41.46
CA LEU A 5 -24.51 6.19 40.10
C LEU A 5 -23.17 5.43 40.13
N ASN A 6 -23.20 4.18 39.72
CA ASN A 6 -21.98 3.36 39.69
C ASN A 6 -21.20 3.73 38.43
N PHE A 7 -20.15 4.55 38.58
CA PHE A 7 -19.31 5.05 37.50
C PHE A 7 -18.80 3.90 36.60
N ARG A 8 -18.44 2.75 37.18
CA ARG A 8 -17.99 1.56 36.41
C ARG A 8 -19.09 1.02 35.51
N LEU A 9 -20.32 0.96 36.01
CA LEU A 9 -21.46 0.49 35.22
C LEU A 9 -21.80 1.47 34.09
N VAL A 10 -21.70 2.77 34.34
CA VAL A 10 -21.92 3.81 33.31
C VAL A 10 -20.91 3.67 32.17
N ILE A 11 -19.61 3.55 32.48
CA ILE A 11 -18.58 3.31 31.45
C ILE A 11 -18.87 2.04 30.68
N PHE A 12 -19.22 0.96 31.34
CA PHE A 12 -19.52 -0.32 30.68
C PHE A 12 -20.73 -0.21 29.75
N THR A 13 -21.81 0.44 30.20
CA THR A 13 -23.01 0.67 29.38
C THR A 13 -22.70 1.53 28.16
N LEU A 14 -21.90 2.58 28.32
CA LEU A 14 -21.44 3.42 27.21
C LEU A 14 -20.57 2.62 26.23
N ALA A 15 -19.67 1.75 26.73
CA ALA A 15 -18.85 0.90 25.91
C ALA A 15 -19.68 -0.13 25.12
N ILE A 16 -20.74 -0.69 25.71
CA ILE A 16 -21.68 -1.56 25.00
C ILE A 16 -22.45 -0.77 23.92
N ALA A 17 -22.96 0.41 24.26
CA ALA A 17 -23.67 1.26 23.29
C ALA A 17 -22.76 1.65 22.10
N PHE A 18 -21.51 2.03 22.38
CA PHE A 18 -20.48 2.27 21.38
C PHE A 18 -20.23 1.01 20.54
N GLY A 19 -20.07 -0.14 21.19
CA GLY A 19 -19.85 -1.43 20.54
C GLY A 19 -20.97 -1.77 19.55
N ILE A 20 -22.20 -1.67 19.99
CA ILE A 20 -23.38 -1.97 19.15
C ILE A 20 -23.48 -0.95 18.00
N PHE A 21 -23.37 0.35 18.29
CA PHE A 21 -23.58 1.40 17.30
C PHE A 21 -22.57 1.30 16.13
N PHE A 22 -21.28 1.17 16.42
CA PHE A 22 -20.24 1.11 15.39
C PHE A 22 -20.06 -0.27 14.74
N SER A 23 -20.55 -1.37 15.34
CA SER A 23 -20.53 -2.69 14.71
C SER A 23 -21.72 -2.91 13.76
N MET A 24 -22.84 -2.18 13.93
CA MET A 24 -24.05 -2.34 13.12
C MET A 24 -23.83 -2.24 11.60
N PRO A 25 -23.08 -1.25 11.06
CA PRO A 25 -22.84 -1.15 9.62
C PRO A 25 -22.16 -2.40 9.03
N SER A 26 -21.23 -3.00 9.77
CA SER A 26 -20.54 -4.22 9.34
C SER A 26 -21.42 -5.46 9.43
N LEU A 27 -22.29 -5.55 10.45
CA LEU A 27 -23.17 -6.71 10.67
C LEU A 27 -24.38 -6.71 9.72
N LEU A 28 -24.98 -5.53 9.46
CA LEU A 28 -26.16 -5.39 8.60
C LEU A 28 -25.82 -5.07 7.15
N ASN A 29 -24.54 -4.95 6.82
CA ASN A 29 -24.02 -4.60 5.48
C ASN A 29 -24.69 -3.35 4.88
N THR A 30 -24.93 -2.32 5.70
CA THR A 30 -25.55 -1.07 5.26
C THR A 30 -24.63 -0.30 4.31
N GLU A 31 -25.18 0.45 3.35
CA GLU A 31 -24.36 1.24 2.40
C GLU A 31 -23.60 2.39 3.07
N LYS A 32 -24.10 2.89 4.21
CA LYS A 32 -23.50 4.02 4.93
C LYS A 32 -22.92 3.56 6.27
N GLY A 33 -21.72 4.07 6.60
CA GLY A 33 -21.03 3.82 7.87
C GLY A 33 -19.68 3.12 7.68
N ALA A 34 -18.85 3.18 8.71
CA ALA A 34 -17.56 2.50 8.73
C ALA A 34 -17.77 0.98 8.75
N LYS A 35 -17.07 0.25 7.89
CA LYS A 35 -17.15 -1.21 7.77
C LYS A 35 -15.79 -1.84 8.02
N ILE A 36 -15.80 -3.09 8.45
CA ILE A 36 -14.62 -3.92 8.52
C ILE A 36 -14.26 -4.33 7.09
N THR A 37 -13.03 -4.06 6.67
CA THR A 37 -12.48 -4.53 5.39
C THR A 37 -12.02 -5.97 5.55
N LEU A 38 -12.32 -6.81 4.55
CA LEU A 38 -11.87 -8.20 4.56
C LEU A 38 -10.53 -8.29 3.81
N GLY A 39 -9.57 -8.99 4.37
CA GLY A 39 -8.28 -9.22 3.74
C GLY A 39 -8.34 -10.20 2.56
N LEU A 40 -7.25 -10.26 1.81
CA LEU A 40 -7.08 -11.11 0.64
C LEU A 40 -7.45 -12.58 0.88
N ASP A 41 -7.07 -13.10 2.06
CA ASP A 41 -7.31 -14.50 2.45
C ASP A 41 -8.81 -14.83 2.59
N LEU A 42 -9.66 -13.81 2.79
CA LEU A 42 -11.11 -13.96 2.99
C LEU A 42 -11.90 -13.56 1.75
N GLN A 43 -11.52 -12.51 1.04
CA GLN A 43 -12.22 -12.08 -0.17
C GLN A 43 -11.77 -12.84 -1.43
N GLY A 44 -10.60 -13.45 -1.37
CA GLY A 44 -9.85 -13.87 -2.54
C GLY A 44 -9.19 -12.68 -3.22
N GLY A 45 -8.30 -12.93 -4.16
CA GLY A 45 -7.59 -11.90 -4.91
C GLY A 45 -6.15 -12.27 -5.21
N LEU A 46 -5.35 -11.27 -5.54
CA LEU A 46 -3.99 -11.42 -6.00
C LEU A 46 -2.98 -10.82 -5.02
N HIS A 47 -2.00 -11.61 -4.62
CA HIS A 47 -0.84 -11.18 -3.85
C HIS A 47 0.40 -11.26 -4.74
N MET A 48 1.14 -10.16 -4.82
CA MET A 48 2.36 -10.06 -5.62
C MET A 48 3.48 -9.45 -4.80
N LEU A 49 4.66 -10.02 -4.93
CA LEU A 49 5.90 -9.42 -4.47
C LEU A 49 6.69 -9.01 -5.71
N LEU A 50 6.96 -7.71 -5.82
CA LEU A 50 7.65 -7.10 -6.94
C LEU A 50 9.04 -6.65 -6.50
N GLY A 51 10.05 -6.91 -7.32
CA GLY A 51 11.39 -6.35 -7.18
C GLY A 51 11.54 -5.11 -8.06
N VAL A 52 12.33 -4.13 -7.62
CA VAL A 52 12.66 -2.92 -8.38
C VAL A 52 14.13 -2.97 -8.80
N LYS A 53 14.42 -2.80 -10.09
CA LYS A 53 15.77 -2.73 -10.61
C LYS A 53 16.38 -1.35 -10.38
N THR A 54 16.73 -1.06 -9.14
CA THR A 54 17.16 0.28 -8.70
C THR A 54 18.43 0.79 -9.39
N GLU A 55 19.26 -0.09 -9.94
CA GLU A 55 20.44 0.26 -10.73
C GLU A 55 20.04 0.98 -12.02
N GLU A 56 18.99 0.53 -12.69
CA GLU A 56 18.48 1.18 -13.91
C GLU A 56 17.89 2.57 -13.63
N ALA A 57 17.47 2.86 -12.38
CA ALA A 57 17.07 4.21 -11.99
C ALA A 57 18.25 5.18 -11.98
N VAL A 58 19.43 4.72 -11.59
CA VAL A 58 20.65 5.54 -11.62
C VAL A 58 21.01 5.88 -13.06
N GLY A 59 21.00 4.89 -13.96
CA GLY A 59 21.21 5.12 -15.39
C GLY A 59 20.18 6.08 -16.02
N SER A 60 18.91 5.97 -15.64
CA SER A 60 17.86 6.92 -16.07
C SER A 60 18.14 8.35 -15.56
N ARG A 61 18.65 8.50 -14.33
CA ARG A 61 19.07 9.79 -13.77
C ARG A 61 20.25 10.38 -14.56
N MET A 62 21.22 9.54 -14.94
CA MET A 62 22.36 9.99 -15.77
C MET A 62 21.89 10.48 -17.14
N LYS A 63 20.97 9.78 -17.80
CA LYS A 63 20.36 10.22 -19.07
C LYS A 63 19.58 11.54 -18.93
N SER A 64 18.85 11.72 -17.83
CA SER A 64 18.17 12.98 -17.53
C SER A 64 19.15 14.14 -17.34
N ILE A 65 20.28 13.91 -16.66
CA ILE A 65 21.36 14.90 -16.52
C ILE A 65 21.94 15.27 -17.91
N ALA A 66 22.21 14.27 -18.75
CA ALA A 66 22.70 14.52 -20.11
C ALA A 66 21.71 15.31 -20.96
N ALA A 67 20.39 15.03 -20.82
CA ALA A 67 19.34 15.80 -21.47
C ALA A 67 19.31 17.27 -20.99
N SER A 68 19.49 17.49 -19.67
CA SER A 68 19.59 18.85 -19.10
C SER A 68 20.80 19.61 -19.62
N VAL A 69 21.97 18.94 -19.71
CA VAL A 69 23.18 19.52 -20.31
C VAL A 69 22.89 19.90 -21.78
N LYS A 70 22.34 18.98 -22.55
CA LYS A 70 21.99 19.20 -23.97
C LYS A 70 21.03 20.38 -24.15
N HIS A 71 19.96 20.42 -23.34
CA HIS A 71 19.01 21.53 -23.40
C HIS A 71 19.66 22.88 -23.09
N PHE A 72 20.49 22.93 -22.02
CA PHE A 72 21.19 24.15 -21.64
C PHE A 72 22.13 24.63 -22.75
N THR A 73 22.93 23.73 -23.34
CA THR A 73 23.87 24.07 -24.42
C THR A 73 23.16 24.52 -25.68
N ASP A 74 22.06 23.84 -26.08
CA ASP A 74 21.27 24.23 -27.24
C ASP A 74 20.54 25.58 -27.05
N HIS A 75 20.19 25.93 -25.81
CA HIS A 75 19.53 27.21 -25.49
C HIS A 75 20.51 28.39 -25.51
N ASN A 76 21.74 28.16 -25.11
CA ASN A 76 22.78 29.18 -25.01
C ASN A 76 23.72 29.20 -26.23
N ASP A 77 23.38 28.46 -27.30
CA ASP A 77 24.22 28.31 -28.53
C ASP A 77 25.64 27.80 -28.28
N ILE A 78 25.83 27.02 -27.18
CA ILE A 78 27.12 26.36 -26.84
C ILE A 78 27.28 25.09 -27.67
N LEU A 79 28.41 24.99 -28.37
CA LEU A 79 28.69 23.82 -29.20
C LEU A 79 29.41 22.73 -28.41
N LEU A 80 28.85 21.52 -28.47
CA LEU A 80 29.50 20.32 -27.93
C LEU A 80 30.14 19.50 -29.06
N ASP A 81 31.34 18.98 -28.82
CA ASP A 81 31.97 18.00 -29.72
C ASP A 81 31.33 16.62 -29.54
N THR A 82 31.19 16.19 -28.29
CA THR A 82 30.59 14.91 -27.92
C THR A 82 29.64 15.09 -26.74
N LEU A 83 28.61 14.27 -26.66
CA LEU A 83 27.76 14.10 -25.47
C LEU A 83 27.27 12.67 -25.43
N SER A 84 27.63 11.93 -24.39
CA SER A 84 27.23 10.55 -24.17
C SER A 84 26.85 10.31 -22.72
N ALA A 85 25.89 9.43 -22.48
CA ALA A 85 25.44 9.03 -21.16
C ALA A 85 25.54 7.50 -21.01
N SER A 86 26.31 7.03 -20.07
CA SER A 86 26.32 5.64 -19.63
C SER A 86 25.47 5.45 -18.37
N GLU A 87 25.45 4.23 -17.83
CA GLU A 87 24.73 3.95 -16.57
C GLU A 87 25.29 4.73 -15.37
N ASP A 88 26.60 5.03 -15.36
CA ASP A 88 27.30 5.60 -14.22
C ASP A 88 27.90 6.99 -14.49
N GLU A 89 28.01 7.41 -15.75
CA GLU A 89 28.76 8.60 -16.11
C GLU A 89 28.16 9.32 -17.33
N VAL A 90 28.17 10.66 -17.29
CA VAL A 90 27.91 11.51 -18.46
C VAL A 90 29.23 12.14 -18.89
N LYS A 91 29.57 12.00 -20.15
CA LYS A 91 30.76 12.61 -20.77
C LYS A 91 30.38 13.57 -21.87
N PHE A 92 31.01 14.73 -21.89
CA PHE A 92 30.87 15.68 -22.98
C PHE A 92 32.14 16.56 -23.09
N ALA A 93 32.34 17.14 -24.26
CA ALA A 93 33.41 18.11 -24.51
C ALA A 93 32.81 19.38 -25.10
N ILE A 94 33.27 20.54 -24.62
CA ILE A 94 32.94 21.86 -25.20
C ILE A 94 33.95 22.23 -26.30
N LEU A 95 33.46 22.91 -27.33
CA LEU A 95 34.34 23.35 -28.43
C LEU A 95 35.00 24.71 -28.17
N ASP A 96 34.39 25.55 -27.34
CA ASP A 96 34.89 26.87 -26.99
C ASP A 96 35.23 26.95 -25.49
N PRO A 97 36.49 27.17 -25.09
CA PRO A 97 36.88 27.31 -23.69
C PRO A 97 36.17 28.49 -22.96
N ASP A 98 35.71 29.50 -23.67
CA ASP A 98 35.03 30.65 -23.07
C ASP A 98 33.65 30.26 -22.47
N ASP A 99 33.05 29.16 -22.93
CA ASP A 99 31.78 28.60 -22.44
C ASP A 99 31.92 27.86 -21.11
N ALA A 100 33.16 27.53 -20.68
CA ALA A 100 33.41 26.73 -19.49
C ALA A 100 32.74 27.32 -18.23
N THR A 101 32.76 28.65 -18.07
CA THR A 101 32.14 29.31 -16.89
C THR A 101 30.62 29.13 -16.83
N ALA A 102 29.94 29.17 -17.96
CA ALA A 102 28.51 28.96 -18.06
C ALA A 102 28.15 27.50 -17.73
N ILE A 103 28.91 26.55 -18.28
CA ILE A 103 28.75 25.12 -18.01
C ILE A 103 29.02 24.80 -16.53
N ASP A 104 30.12 25.30 -15.95
CA ASP A 104 30.42 25.07 -14.53
C ASP A 104 29.35 25.62 -13.59
N THR A 105 28.71 26.71 -13.95
CA THR A 105 27.61 27.29 -13.17
C THR A 105 26.38 26.38 -13.21
N MET A 106 26.00 25.93 -14.38
CA MET A 106 24.88 24.99 -14.58
C MET A 106 25.12 23.65 -13.85
N LEU A 107 26.33 23.10 -13.95
CA LEU A 107 26.67 21.83 -13.33
C LEU A 107 26.62 21.87 -11.79
N LYS A 108 26.88 23.01 -11.17
CA LYS A 108 26.74 23.21 -9.71
C LYS A 108 25.30 23.14 -9.23
N GLU A 109 24.34 23.40 -10.10
CA GLU A 109 22.91 23.32 -9.77
C GLU A 109 22.39 21.88 -9.76
N ILE A 110 23.16 20.91 -10.31
CA ILE A 110 22.80 19.50 -10.35
C ILE A 110 23.10 18.84 -9.00
N ASP A 111 22.05 18.53 -8.24
CA ASP A 111 22.16 17.93 -6.91
C ASP A 111 22.89 16.58 -6.94
N GLY A 112 23.98 16.50 -6.16
CA GLY A 112 24.79 15.29 -5.98
C GLY A 112 25.68 14.91 -7.16
N ALA A 113 25.82 15.76 -8.17
CA ALA A 113 26.78 15.53 -9.26
C ALA A 113 28.22 15.76 -8.79
N VAL A 114 29.10 14.85 -9.16
CA VAL A 114 30.54 14.97 -8.97
C VAL A 114 31.15 15.20 -10.35
N VAL A 115 31.64 16.41 -10.56
CA VAL A 115 32.20 16.85 -11.84
C VAL A 115 33.71 16.69 -11.81
N LYS A 116 34.27 16.04 -12.83
CA LYS A 116 35.69 16.04 -13.14
C LYS A 116 35.85 16.67 -14.52
N HIS A 117 36.70 17.68 -14.65
CA HIS A 117 37.03 18.25 -15.95
C HIS A 117 38.54 18.36 -16.16
N SER A 118 38.96 18.22 -17.39
CA SER A 118 40.37 18.36 -17.80
C SER A 118 40.37 19.10 -19.13
N GLY A 119 40.64 20.41 -19.07
CA GLY A 119 40.50 21.27 -20.24
C GLY A 119 39.04 21.39 -20.68
N GLU A 120 38.74 20.97 -21.89
CA GLU A 120 37.43 21.02 -22.54
C GLU A 120 36.57 19.77 -22.26
N ASP A 121 37.16 18.69 -21.72
CA ASP A 121 36.50 17.42 -21.44
C ASP A 121 35.87 17.42 -20.05
N TYR A 122 34.61 17.08 -19.98
CA TYR A 122 33.81 16.96 -18.75
C TYR A 122 33.34 15.51 -18.54
N ALA A 123 33.45 15.07 -17.29
CA ALA A 123 32.95 13.78 -16.84
C ALA A 123 32.13 13.97 -15.54
N LEU A 124 30.87 13.63 -15.57
CA LEU A 124 29.95 13.73 -14.42
C LEU A 124 29.62 12.34 -13.90
N THR A 125 29.70 12.17 -12.60
CA THR A 125 29.24 10.99 -11.88
C THR A 125 28.35 11.42 -10.72
N LEU A 126 27.57 10.50 -10.13
CA LEU A 126 26.82 10.79 -8.91
C LEU A 126 27.62 10.41 -7.66
N SER A 127 27.48 11.18 -6.60
CA SER A 127 28.04 10.82 -5.30
C SER A 127 27.39 9.54 -4.76
N PRO A 128 28.06 8.72 -3.93
CA PRO A 128 27.47 7.52 -3.33
C PRO A 128 26.17 7.81 -2.57
N GLU A 129 26.09 8.95 -1.90
CA GLU A 129 24.89 9.40 -1.19
C GLU A 129 23.74 9.68 -2.16
N SER A 130 24.01 10.35 -3.27
CA SER A 130 23.04 10.63 -4.32
C SER A 130 22.55 9.35 -5.01
N ILE A 131 23.42 8.38 -5.24
CA ILE A 131 23.05 7.06 -5.76
C ILE A 131 22.04 6.37 -4.82
N GLU A 132 22.34 6.31 -3.52
CA GLU A 132 21.44 5.71 -2.53
C GLU A 132 20.11 6.48 -2.40
N LYS A 133 20.15 7.81 -2.49
CA LYS A 133 18.95 8.65 -2.53
C LYS A 133 18.10 8.32 -3.75
N THR A 134 18.70 8.28 -4.95
CA THR A 134 18.01 7.94 -6.20
C THR A 134 17.36 6.56 -6.14
N LYS A 135 18.04 5.54 -5.61
CA LYS A 135 17.49 4.19 -5.42
C LYS A 135 16.28 4.19 -4.50
N LYS A 136 16.33 4.92 -3.38
CA LYS A 136 15.20 5.04 -2.44
C LYS A 136 14.02 5.79 -3.05
N GLU A 137 14.29 6.85 -3.79
CA GLU A 137 13.26 7.64 -4.50
C GLU A 137 12.57 6.81 -5.57
N ALA A 138 13.32 5.99 -6.33
CA ALA A 138 12.75 5.10 -7.34
C ALA A 138 11.74 4.11 -6.74
N ILE A 139 12.02 3.54 -5.56
CA ILE A 139 11.10 2.63 -4.87
C ILE A 139 9.86 3.40 -4.39
N SER A 140 10.05 4.57 -3.79
CA SER A 140 8.95 5.38 -3.27
C SER A 140 8.02 5.83 -4.40
N GLN A 141 8.58 6.27 -5.52
CA GLN A 141 7.83 6.63 -6.71
C GLN A 141 7.11 5.42 -7.33
N ALA A 142 7.78 4.25 -7.40
CA ALA A 142 7.13 3.03 -7.90
C ALA A 142 5.90 2.65 -7.06
N ILE A 143 5.98 2.77 -5.72
CA ILE A 143 4.84 2.54 -4.82
C ILE A 143 3.69 3.50 -5.13
N GLU A 144 3.99 4.79 -5.28
CA GLU A 144 2.99 5.81 -5.58
C GLU A 144 2.36 5.61 -6.97
N THR A 145 3.20 5.36 -7.98
CA THR A 145 2.76 5.07 -9.34
C THR A 145 1.86 3.84 -9.40
N ILE A 146 2.25 2.73 -8.76
CA ILE A 146 1.43 1.51 -8.69
C ILE A 146 0.09 1.79 -8.00
N ARG A 147 0.10 2.51 -6.88
CA ARG A 147 -1.13 2.88 -6.16
C ARG A 147 -2.05 3.71 -7.04
N ASN A 148 -1.54 4.76 -7.67
CA ASN A 148 -2.32 5.62 -8.57
C ASN A 148 -2.92 4.85 -9.75
N ARG A 149 -2.18 3.88 -10.31
CA ARG A 149 -2.68 3.02 -11.39
C ARG A 149 -3.82 2.12 -10.93
N LEU A 150 -3.68 1.51 -9.76
CA LEU A 150 -4.68 0.61 -9.19
C LEU A 150 -5.95 1.36 -8.77
N ASP A 151 -5.80 2.55 -8.20
CA ASP A 151 -6.94 3.41 -7.84
C ASP A 151 -7.75 3.81 -9.09
N GLN A 152 -7.08 4.14 -10.19
CA GLN A 152 -7.73 4.47 -11.46
C GLN A 152 -8.31 3.25 -12.19
N PHE A 153 -7.76 2.08 -11.94
CA PHE A 153 -8.31 0.82 -12.46
C PHE A 153 -9.64 0.44 -11.79
N GLY A 154 -9.98 1.10 -10.65
CA GLY A 154 -11.24 0.90 -9.94
C GLY A 154 -11.25 -0.31 -9.02
N LEU A 155 -10.11 -0.82 -8.61
CA LEU A 155 -10.02 -1.87 -7.60
C LEU A 155 -10.32 -1.30 -6.21
N ALA A 156 -11.11 -2.04 -5.43
CA ALA A 156 -11.44 -1.65 -4.08
C ALA A 156 -10.23 -1.89 -3.15
N GLU A 157 -9.72 -0.83 -2.55
CA GLU A 157 -8.74 -0.84 -1.45
C GLU A 157 -7.47 -1.69 -1.70
N PRO A 158 -6.71 -1.45 -2.78
CA PRO A 158 -5.45 -2.15 -3.00
C PRO A 158 -4.45 -1.81 -1.91
N THR A 159 -3.70 -2.80 -1.43
CA THR A 159 -2.57 -2.57 -0.52
C THR A 159 -1.29 -2.50 -1.33
N VAL A 160 -0.59 -1.37 -1.30
CA VAL A 160 0.74 -1.21 -1.90
C VAL A 160 1.69 -0.72 -0.81
N ALA A 161 2.66 -1.54 -0.46
CA ALA A 161 3.57 -1.27 0.65
C ALA A 161 5.01 -1.68 0.33
N ARG A 162 5.97 -0.94 0.89
CA ARG A 162 7.38 -1.32 0.82
C ARG A 162 7.65 -2.55 1.68
N GLN A 163 8.41 -3.51 1.14
CA GLN A 163 8.88 -4.69 1.84
C GLN A 163 10.40 -4.84 1.71
N GLY A 164 11.13 -4.59 2.79
CA GLY A 164 12.60 -4.58 2.76
C GLY A 164 13.19 -3.37 2.06
N SER A 165 14.37 -3.54 1.43
CA SER A 165 15.14 -2.47 0.80
C SER A 165 14.69 -2.15 -0.62
N ASP A 166 14.30 -3.17 -1.40
CA ASP A 166 14.15 -3.13 -2.86
C ASP A 166 12.85 -3.78 -3.38
N LYS A 167 11.92 -4.13 -2.48
CA LYS A 167 10.71 -4.88 -2.82
C LYS A 167 9.45 -4.09 -2.53
N ILE A 168 8.41 -4.37 -3.31
CA ILE A 168 7.07 -3.81 -3.17
C ILE A 168 6.07 -4.95 -3.03
N LEU A 169 5.31 -4.95 -1.96
CA LEU A 169 4.17 -5.82 -1.75
C LEU A 169 2.94 -5.17 -2.36
N VAL A 170 2.24 -5.91 -3.21
CA VAL A 170 0.96 -5.50 -3.80
C VAL A 170 -0.09 -6.57 -3.51
N GLU A 171 -1.18 -6.16 -2.86
CA GLU A 171 -2.32 -7.02 -2.58
C GLU A 171 -3.58 -6.41 -3.21
N LEU A 172 -4.25 -7.20 -4.02
CA LEU A 172 -5.43 -6.81 -4.79
C LEU A 172 -6.61 -7.68 -4.39
N PRO A 173 -7.38 -7.30 -3.36
CA PRO A 173 -8.57 -8.04 -2.96
C PRO A 173 -9.67 -7.92 -4.02
N GLY A 174 -10.48 -8.96 -4.14
CA GLY A 174 -11.67 -8.94 -5.00
C GLY A 174 -11.43 -9.17 -6.49
N ILE A 175 -10.21 -9.46 -6.96
CA ILE A 175 -9.96 -9.94 -8.32
C ILE A 175 -10.55 -11.35 -8.43
N LYS A 176 -11.48 -11.55 -9.40
CA LYS A 176 -12.26 -12.78 -9.54
C LYS A 176 -11.92 -13.58 -10.76
N THR A 177 -11.44 -12.94 -11.84
CA THR A 177 -11.17 -13.58 -13.12
C THR A 177 -9.68 -13.57 -13.44
N GLN A 178 -9.23 -14.54 -14.26
CA GLN A 178 -7.86 -14.56 -14.75
C GLN A 178 -7.56 -13.37 -15.69
N GLU A 179 -8.57 -12.88 -16.38
CA GLU A 179 -8.46 -11.71 -17.26
C GLU A 179 -8.17 -10.44 -16.47
N ASP A 180 -8.94 -10.19 -15.37
CA ASP A 180 -8.70 -9.05 -14.48
C ASP A 180 -7.32 -9.16 -13.81
N GLU A 181 -6.91 -10.37 -13.43
CA GLU A 181 -5.57 -10.61 -12.85
C GLU A 181 -4.46 -10.25 -13.84
N GLN A 182 -4.58 -10.73 -15.09
CA GLN A 182 -3.59 -10.45 -16.11
C GLN A 182 -3.53 -8.97 -16.43
N ARG A 183 -4.67 -8.33 -16.60
CA ARG A 183 -4.80 -6.91 -16.87
C ARG A 183 -4.22 -6.05 -15.75
N ALA A 184 -4.49 -6.38 -14.48
CA ALA A 184 -3.88 -5.70 -13.34
C ALA A 184 -2.35 -5.85 -13.32
N ARG A 185 -1.84 -7.04 -13.61
CA ARG A 185 -0.39 -7.30 -13.71
C ARG A 185 0.26 -6.47 -14.81
N GLU A 186 -0.32 -6.46 -16.00
CA GLU A 186 0.20 -5.70 -17.14
C GLU A 186 0.23 -4.21 -16.81
N LEU A 187 -0.83 -3.68 -16.20
CA LEU A 187 -0.92 -2.29 -15.78
C LEU A 187 0.16 -1.92 -14.74
N ILE A 188 0.38 -2.78 -13.75
CA ILE A 188 1.38 -2.55 -12.70
C ILE A 188 2.80 -2.62 -13.26
N SER A 189 3.10 -3.63 -14.10
CA SER A 189 4.45 -3.90 -14.59
C SER A 189 4.87 -3.00 -15.76
N ARG A 190 3.92 -2.34 -16.42
CA ARG A 190 4.22 -1.45 -17.54
C ARG A 190 5.09 -0.28 -17.08
N ALA A 191 6.27 -0.11 -17.68
CA ALA A 191 7.16 1.00 -17.34
C ALA A 191 6.50 2.35 -17.66
N ALA A 192 5.75 2.41 -18.77
CA ALA A 192 5.10 3.60 -19.32
C ALA A 192 6.10 4.75 -19.50
N LYS A 193 7.32 4.41 -19.87
CA LYS A 193 8.38 5.38 -20.14
C LYS A 193 8.15 6.01 -21.50
N LEU A 194 7.53 7.19 -21.49
CA LEU A 194 7.35 7.99 -22.70
C LEU A 194 8.60 8.84 -22.93
N GLU A 195 9.12 8.79 -24.14
CA GLU A 195 10.24 9.62 -24.60
C GLU A 195 9.88 10.20 -25.96
N LEU A 196 10.12 11.52 -26.14
CA LEU A 196 10.08 12.16 -27.45
C LEU A 196 11.51 12.31 -27.94
N ILE A 197 11.82 11.70 -29.09
CA ILE A 197 13.21 11.55 -29.55
C ILE A 197 13.31 12.03 -31.01
N ALA A 198 14.37 12.78 -31.32
CA ALA A 198 14.63 13.23 -32.68
C ALA A 198 15.05 12.05 -33.57
N VAL A 199 14.54 11.98 -34.78
CA VAL A 199 15.02 11.05 -35.82
C VAL A 199 16.30 11.60 -36.43
N ASP A 200 17.33 10.78 -36.57
CA ASP A 200 18.52 11.15 -37.36
C ASP A 200 18.20 11.01 -38.85
N GLU A 201 17.75 12.10 -39.45
CA GLU A 201 17.35 12.13 -40.86
C GLU A 201 18.55 11.92 -41.81
N ASP A 202 19.72 12.36 -41.43
CA ASP A 202 20.93 12.31 -42.29
C ASP A 202 21.41 10.87 -42.51
N ARG A 203 21.18 10.00 -41.52
CA ARG A 203 21.63 8.61 -41.53
C ARG A 203 20.49 7.58 -41.50
N ALA A 204 19.24 8.03 -41.44
CA ALA A 204 18.05 7.14 -41.32
C ALA A 204 18.02 6.02 -42.36
N MET A 205 18.44 6.30 -43.60
CA MET A 205 18.48 5.31 -44.69
C MET A 205 19.49 4.15 -44.43
N ARG A 206 20.43 4.31 -43.52
CA ARG A 206 21.45 3.32 -43.19
C ARG A 206 21.07 2.38 -42.06
N VAL A 207 19.95 2.61 -41.40
CA VAL A 207 19.54 1.91 -40.17
C VAL A 207 19.54 0.38 -40.34
N TYR A 208 19.13 -0.14 -41.49
CA TYR A 208 19.09 -1.59 -41.77
C TYR A 208 20.46 -2.24 -41.95
N ASN A 209 21.50 -1.45 -42.23
CA ASN A 209 22.88 -1.90 -42.44
C ASN A 209 23.83 -1.46 -41.32
N MET A 210 23.29 -0.94 -40.22
CA MET A 210 24.01 -0.42 -39.07
C MET A 210 23.82 -1.31 -37.86
N THR A 211 24.85 -1.57 -37.11
CA THR A 211 24.80 -2.24 -35.82
C THR A 211 24.56 -1.22 -34.70
N ASP A 212 24.05 -1.64 -33.52
CA ASP A 212 23.87 -0.77 -32.37
C ASP A 212 25.17 -0.09 -31.96
N ALA A 213 26.32 -0.81 -32.01
CA ALA A 213 27.61 -0.25 -31.71
C ALA A 213 28.06 0.85 -32.71
N GLN A 214 27.68 0.73 -33.97
CA GLN A 214 27.92 1.77 -34.99
C GLN A 214 26.98 2.97 -34.81
N ALA A 215 25.71 2.75 -34.43
CA ALA A 215 24.81 3.83 -34.11
C ALA A 215 25.29 4.63 -32.89
N ALA A 216 25.71 3.95 -31.85
CA ALA A 216 26.25 4.56 -30.63
C ALA A 216 27.46 5.47 -30.89
N GLN A 217 28.31 5.17 -31.91
CA GLN A 217 29.45 6.05 -32.30
C GLN A 217 29.00 7.44 -32.76
N TYR A 218 27.74 7.56 -33.21
CA TYR A 218 27.15 8.83 -33.67
C TYR A 218 26.18 9.43 -32.62
N GLY A 219 26.15 8.85 -31.41
CA GLY A 219 25.16 9.24 -30.39
C GLY A 219 23.73 8.89 -30.80
N ASP A 220 23.54 7.80 -31.52
CA ASP A 220 22.25 7.32 -32.02
C ASP A 220 21.93 5.95 -31.42
N ILE A 221 20.62 5.64 -31.35
CA ILE A 221 20.09 4.33 -30.98
C ILE A 221 19.17 3.80 -32.09
N ILE A 222 19.08 2.48 -32.21
CA ILE A 222 18.17 1.83 -33.16
C ILE A 222 17.00 1.26 -32.35
N LEU A 223 15.76 1.69 -32.68
CA LEU A 223 14.54 1.16 -32.08
C LEU A 223 13.59 0.64 -33.15
N ASP A 224 12.86 -0.43 -32.78
CA ASP A 224 11.87 -1.07 -33.66
C ASP A 224 10.51 -0.37 -33.54
N ASP A 225 9.73 -0.41 -34.63
CA ASP A 225 8.33 0.02 -34.64
C ASP A 225 7.48 -0.94 -33.79
N ASN A 226 6.53 -0.41 -33.02
CA ASN A 226 5.69 -1.20 -32.12
C ASN A 226 4.76 -2.19 -32.86
N GLU A 227 4.21 -1.78 -34.02
CA GLU A 227 3.27 -2.60 -34.81
C GLU A 227 3.98 -3.44 -35.87
N ARG A 228 5.11 -2.96 -36.36
CA ARG A 228 5.89 -3.55 -37.45
C ARG A 228 7.35 -3.70 -37.03
N PRO A 229 7.71 -4.74 -36.27
CA PRO A 229 9.07 -4.92 -35.73
C PRO A 229 10.18 -4.99 -36.82
N GLU A 230 9.81 -5.20 -38.07
CA GLU A 230 10.72 -5.15 -39.22
C GLU A 230 11.12 -3.71 -39.59
N VAL A 231 10.35 -2.72 -39.19
CA VAL A 231 10.67 -1.28 -39.42
C VAL A 231 11.52 -0.77 -38.28
N LYS A 232 12.68 -0.23 -38.61
CA LYS A 232 13.65 0.30 -37.65
C LYS A 232 13.83 1.80 -37.84
N TYR A 233 14.01 2.50 -36.71
CA TYR A 233 14.28 3.92 -36.67
C TYR A 233 15.64 4.17 -36.06
N LEU A 234 16.42 5.07 -36.69
CA LEU A 234 17.64 5.62 -36.13
C LEU A 234 17.30 6.91 -35.41
N LEU A 235 17.47 6.91 -34.10
CA LEU A 235 17.05 8.00 -33.23
C LEU A 235 18.25 8.53 -32.44
N LYS A 236 18.22 9.79 -32.04
CA LYS A 236 19.22 10.33 -31.11
C LYS A 236 19.16 9.61 -29.78
N GLU A 237 20.30 9.32 -29.16
CA GLU A 237 20.34 8.62 -27.86
C GLU A 237 19.68 9.44 -26.74
N ILE A 238 19.84 10.77 -26.78
CA ILE A 238 19.32 11.67 -25.77
C ILE A 238 17.92 12.14 -26.18
N PRO A 239 16.87 11.88 -25.38
CA PRO A 239 15.52 12.32 -25.69
C PRO A 239 15.39 13.83 -25.58
N ILE A 240 14.47 14.42 -26.33
CA ILE A 240 14.10 15.84 -26.28
C ILE A 240 13.43 16.14 -24.94
N LEU A 241 12.50 15.26 -24.54
CA LEU A 241 11.83 15.26 -23.24
C LEU A 241 11.32 13.87 -22.91
N ASP A 242 11.12 13.63 -21.65
CA ASP A 242 10.59 12.38 -21.10
C ASP A 242 9.19 12.56 -20.48
N GLY A 243 8.59 11.45 -20.06
CA GLY A 243 7.26 11.41 -19.48
C GLY A 243 7.11 12.13 -18.12
N GLY A 244 8.21 12.56 -17.49
CA GLY A 244 8.17 13.31 -16.23
C GLY A 244 7.55 14.71 -16.38
N LEU A 245 7.54 15.23 -17.61
CA LEU A 245 6.94 16.53 -17.95
C LEU A 245 5.46 16.45 -18.36
N LEU A 246 4.83 15.26 -18.30
CA LEU A 246 3.40 15.09 -18.54
C LEU A 246 2.57 15.57 -17.34
N THR A 247 1.46 16.25 -17.65
CA THR A 247 0.45 16.64 -16.66
C THR A 247 -0.81 15.81 -16.73
N ASN A 248 -1.16 15.32 -17.94
CA ASN A 248 -2.38 14.56 -18.16
C ASN A 248 -2.28 13.67 -19.40
N ALA A 249 -3.02 12.55 -19.38
CA ALA A 249 -3.21 11.71 -20.55
C ALA A 249 -4.66 11.20 -20.59
N THR A 250 -5.31 11.30 -21.76
CA THR A 250 -6.72 10.93 -21.94
C THR A 250 -6.92 10.20 -23.25
N VAL A 251 -7.90 9.30 -23.27
CA VAL A 251 -8.32 8.64 -24.50
C VAL A 251 -9.23 9.59 -25.29
N ALA A 252 -9.01 9.68 -26.59
CA ALA A 252 -9.85 10.36 -27.56
C ALA A 252 -10.08 9.45 -28.77
N PHE A 253 -10.84 9.92 -29.74
CA PHE A 253 -11.07 9.20 -30.99
C PHE A 253 -10.66 10.09 -32.16
N ASP A 254 -9.97 9.49 -33.14
CA ASP A 254 -9.60 10.17 -34.38
C ASP A 254 -10.81 10.33 -35.32
N GLN A 255 -10.58 10.93 -36.48
CA GLN A 255 -11.61 11.13 -37.52
C GLN A 255 -12.19 9.81 -38.06
N ASN A 256 -11.47 8.70 -37.88
CA ASN A 256 -11.87 7.36 -38.28
C ASN A 256 -12.49 6.55 -37.13
N ASN A 257 -12.81 7.21 -36.00
CA ASN A 257 -13.33 6.61 -34.78
C ASN A 257 -12.39 5.55 -34.16
N ARG A 258 -11.07 5.69 -34.31
CA ARG A 258 -10.07 4.85 -33.69
C ARG A 258 -9.60 5.48 -32.37
N PRO A 259 -9.38 4.69 -31.31
CA PRO A 259 -8.86 5.21 -30.07
C PRO A 259 -7.45 5.78 -30.26
N VAL A 260 -7.24 6.99 -29.74
CA VAL A 260 -5.94 7.68 -29.68
C VAL A 260 -5.73 8.22 -28.29
N ILE A 261 -4.49 8.49 -27.93
CA ILE A 261 -4.14 9.03 -26.62
C ILE A 261 -3.63 10.44 -26.79
N ASN A 262 -4.35 11.38 -26.19
CA ASN A 262 -3.93 12.78 -26.09
C ASN A 262 -3.23 12.99 -24.76
N PHE A 263 -2.06 13.61 -24.75
CA PHE A 263 -1.39 14.02 -23.54
C PHE A 263 -1.00 15.50 -23.56
N ALA A 264 -0.90 16.07 -22.38
CA ALA A 264 -0.52 17.45 -22.17
C ALA A 264 0.77 17.52 -21.35
N LEU A 265 1.66 18.44 -21.74
CA LEU A 265 2.91 18.73 -21.05
C LEU A 265 2.69 19.86 -20.04
N ASN A 266 3.56 19.93 -19.02
CA ASN A 266 3.64 21.08 -18.14
C ASN A 266 4.27 22.29 -18.87
N SER A 267 4.37 23.45 -18.20
CA SER A 267 4.91 24.67 -18.82
C SER A 267 6.33 24.52 -19.32
N GLU A 268 7.18 23.81 -18.59
CA GLU A 268 8.56 23.53 -18.95
C GLU A 268 8.63 22.63 -20.19
N GLY A 269 7.90 21.50 -20.16
CA GLY A 269 7.83 20.58 -21.30
C GLY A 269 7.24 21.23 -22.55
N ALA A 270 6.24 22.09 -22.40
CA ALA A 270 5.66 22.85 -23.51
C ALA A 270 6.66 23.85 -24.13
N GLN A 271 7.51 24.48 -23.32
CA GLN A 271 8.58 25.36 -23.80
C GLN A 271 9.65 24.56 -24.57
N ILE A 272 10.21 23.50 -23.95
CA ILE A 272 11.21 22.63 -24.58
C ILE A 272 10.68 22.08 -25.91
N PHE A 273 9.45 21.59 -25.89
CA PHE A 273 8.79 21.03 -27.08
C PHE A 273 8.55 22.07 -28.17
N GLY A 274 8.13 23.28 -27.76
CA GLY A 274 7.93 24.41 -28.67
C GLY A 274 9.23 24.88 -29.34
N ASP A 275 10.29 24.97 -28.58
CA ASP A 275 11.61 25.38 -29.09
C ASP A 275 12.20 24.34 -30.02
N PHE A 276 12.11 23.04 -29.64
CA PHE A 276 12.55 21.96 -30.50
C PHE A 276 11.76 21.89 -31.81
N THR A 277 10.42 21.91 -31.76
CA THR A 277 9.58 21.84 -32.95
C THR A 277 9.76 23.04 -33.85
N GLY A 278 9.98 24.24 -33.28
CA GLY A 278 10.27 25.45 -34.04
C GLY A 278 11.59 25.41 -34.82
N LYS A 279 12.63 24.79 -34.23
CA LYS A 279 13.96 24.64 -34.88
C LYS A 279 14.01 23.47 -35.88
N ASN A 280 13.09 22.51 -35.81
CA ASN A 280 13.12 21.25 -36.59
C ASN A 280 11.90 21.03 -37.47
N VAL A 281 11.26 22.10 -37.97
CA VAL A 281 10.17 22.01 -38.95
C VAL A 281 10.63 21.23 -40.19
N GLY A 282 9.83 20.27 -40.66
CA GLY A 282 10.13 19.40 -41.79
C GLY A 282 10.89 18.12 -41.42
N LYS A 283 11.41 17.99 -40.21
CA LYS A 283 12.04 16.76 -39.70
C LYS A 283 11.06 15.90 -38.93
N ARG A 284 11.40 14.61 -38.73
CA ARG A 284 10.58 13.68 -37.95
C ARG A 284 11.01 13.66 -36.48
N MET A 285 10.02 13.46 -35.64
CA MET A 285 10.20 13.20 -34.21
C MET A 285 9.50 11.89 -33.86
N ALA A 286 10.22 10.98 -33.21
CA ALA A 286 9.65 9.71 -32.76
C ALA A 286 9.01 9.85 -31.38
N ILE A 287 7.83 9.27 -31.23
CA ILE A 287 7.14 9.04 -29.96
C ILE A 287 7.48 7.60 -29.56
N VAL A 288 8.31 7.48 -28.55
CA VAL A 288 8.82 6.19 -28.04
C VAL A 288 8.14 5.90 -26.70
N LEU A 289 7.66 4.66 -26.55
CA LEU A 289 7.10 4.17 -25.31
C LEU A 289 7.69 2.80 -24.99
N ASP A 290 8.28 2.68 -23.82
CA ASP A 290 8.92 1.45 -23.35
C ASP A 290 9.94 0.88 -24.36
N GLY A 291 10.71 1.77 -25.01
CA GLY A 291 11.75 1.40 -25.97
C GLY A 291 11.25 0.99 -27.36
N LYS A 292 9.99 1.24 -27.69
CA LYS A 292 9.42 0.99 -29.03
C LYS A 292 8.87 2.27 -29.63
N VAL A 293 9.01 2.41 -30.94
CA VAL A 293 8.46 3.57 -31.67
C VAL A 293 7.00 3.34 -31.99
N TYR A 294 6.12 4.18 -31.46
CA TYR A 294 4.68 4.16 -31.73
C TYR A 294 4.28 5.02 -32.92
N SER A 295 4.98 6.11 -33.12
CA SER A 295 4.82 6.95 -34.29
C SER A 295 6.05 7.84 -34.48
N ALA A 296 6.32 8.24 -35.72
CA ALA A 296 7.38 9.18 -36.05
C ALA A 296 6.86 10.25 -37.04
N PRO A 297 5.97 11.15 -36.60
CA PRO A 297 5.38 12.17 -37.44
C PRO A 297 6.41 13.22 -37.87
N VAL A 298 6.15 13.84 -39.04
CA VAL A 298 6.86 15.04 -39.47
C VAL A 298 6.34 16.24 -38.70
N ILE A 299 7.24 17.09 -38.24
CA ILE A 299 6.92 18.34 -37.57
C ILE A 299 6.50 19.36 -38.65
N ASN A 300 5.21 19.71 -38.68
CA ASN A 300 4.69 20.63 -39.68
C ASN A 300 4.85 22.11 -39.30
N GLU A 301 4.81 22.40 -37.99
CA GLU A 301 4.90 23.73 -37.43
C GLU A 301 5.40 23.73 -35.99
N ARG A 302 5.69 24.90 -35.43
CA ARG A 302 6.02 25.03 -34.00
C ARG A 302 4.81 24.71 -33.13
N ILE A 303 4.96 23.76 -32.20
CA ILE A 303 3.89 23.32 -31.29
C ILE A 303 4.15 23.86 -29.88
N GLY A 304 3.76 25.12 -29.65
CA GLY A 304 3.98 25.80 -28.37
C GLY A 304 2.93 25.47 -27.28
N GLY A 305 1.84 24.76 -27.62
CA GLY A 305 0.74 24.47 -26.69
C GLY A 305 0.94 23.25 -25.81
N GLY A 306 2.00 22.48 -26.00
CA GLY A 306 2.30 21.29 -25.20
C GLY A 306 1.28 20.14 -25.30
N HIS A 307 0.43 20.12 -26.34
CA HIS A 307 -0.52 19.04 -26.60
C HIS A 307 0.01 18.13 -27.69
N VAL A 308 0.03 16.84 -27.40
CA VAL A 308 0.54 15.80 -28.31
C VAL A 308 -0.47 14.66 -28.40
N GLN A 309 -0.61 14.07 -29.58
CA GLN A 309 -1.46 12.91 -29.83
C GLN A 309 -0.62 11.71 -30.24
N VAL A 310 -0.85 10.57 -29.58
CA VAL A 310 -0.30 9.28 -29.94
C VAL A 310 -1.38 8.45 -30.61
N SER A 311 -1.15 8.07 -31.85
CA SER A 311 -1.98 7.15 -32.62
C SER A 311 -1.34 5.77 -32.65
N GLY A 312 -2.15 4.72 -32.67
CA GLY A 312 -1.76 3.31 -32.77
C GLY A 312 -2.98 2.43 -32.97
N ASN A 313 -2.77 1.15 -33.14
CA ASN A 313 -3.85 0.19 -33.30
C ASN A 313 -4.32 -0.34 -31.94
N TYR A 314 -4.95 0.54 -31.15
CA TYR A 314 -5.43 0.21 -29.80
C TYR A 314 -6.88 -0.25 -29.80
N THR A 315 -7.21 -1.21 -28.96
CA THR A 315 -8.58 -1.36 -28.44
C THR A 315 -8.88 -0.26 -27.43
N VAL A 316 -10.15 0.00 -27.14
CA VAL A 316 -10.56 1.02 -26.15
C VAL A 316 -9.96 0.70 -24.77
N ASN A 317 -9.91 -0.59 -24.38
CA ASN A 317 -9.34 -1.00 -23.10
C ASN A 317 -7.83 -0.74 -23.05
N GLU A 318 -7.09 -1.11 -24.09
CA GLU A 318 -5.63 -0.86 -24.16
C GLU A 318 -5.31 0.63 -24.15
N ALA A 319 -6.08 1.45 -24.87
CA ALA A 319 -5.92 2.91 -24.84
C ALA A 319 -6.18 3.49 -23.45
N ASN A 320 -7.21 2.99 -22.73
CA ASN A 320 -7.50 3.40 -21.36
C ASN A 320 -6.37 3.00 -20.40
N ASP A 321 -5.90 1.76 -20.47
CA ASP A 321 -4.84 1.26 -19.61
C ASP A 321 -3.53 2.01 -19.84
N LEU A 322 -3.24 2.36 -21.11
CA LEU A 322 -2.08 3.17 -21.44
C LEU A 322 -2.24 4.63 -20.98
N ALA A 323 -3.41 5.22 -21.13
CA ALA A 323 -3.68 6.57 -20.61
C ALA A 323 -3.56 6.62 -19.08
N ILE A 324 -4.04 5.59 -18.37
CA ILE A 324 -3.85 5.44 -16.92
C ILE A 324 -2.35 5.35 -16.59
N ALA A 325 -1.61 4.50 -17.29
CA ALA A 325 -0.18 4.30 -17.06
C ALA A 325 0.61 5.59 -17.26
N LEU A 326 0.36 6.31 -18.34
CA LEU A 326 1.02 7.60 -18.66
C LEU A 326 0.67 8.68 -17.63
N ARG A 327 -0.62 8.82 -17.27
CA ARG A 327 -1.09 9.82 -16.30
C ARG A 327 -0.57 9.54 -14.88
N SER A 328 -0.42 8.29 -14.51
CA SER A 328 0.11 7.88 -13.20
C SER A 328 1.62 8.07 -13.09
N GLY A 329 2.30 8.38 -14.17
CA GLY A 329 3.74 8.57 -14.26
C GLY A 329 4.50 7.32 -14.67
N ALA A 330 5.66 7.54 -15.28
CA ALA A 330 6.60 6.49 -15.62
C ALA A 330 7.26 5.90 -14.36
N LEU A 331 7.64 4.64 -14.43
CA LEU A 331 8.51 4.04 -13.44
C LEU A 331 9.96 4.47 -13.72
N LEU A 332 10.64 5.01 -12.73
CA LEU A 332 12.08 5.37 -12.84
C LEU A 332 12.96 4.14 -13.03
N ALA A 333 12.48 3.00 -12.58
CA ALA A 333 13.15 1.72 -12.75
C ALA A 333 12.13 0.63 -13.09
N PRO A 334 12.48 -0.34 -13.95
CA PRO A 334 11.64 -1.48 -14.23
C PRO A 334 11.37 -2.30 -12.98
N ILE A 335 10.16 -2.83 -12.89
CA ILE A 335 9.76 -3.76 -11.85
C ILE A 335 9.58 -5.16 -12.44
N TYR A 336 9.93 -6.17 -11.64
CA TYR A 336 9.81 -7.57 -12.03
C TYR A 336 9.10 -8.37 -10.95
N MET A 337 8.39 -9.41 -11.39
CA MET A 337 7.65 -10.30 -10.49
C MET A 337 8.61 -11.25 -9.78
N MET A 338 8.62 -11.23 -8.45
CA MET A 338 9.39 -12.16 -7.62
C MET A 338 8.51 -13.31 -7.14
N GLU A 339 7.34 -13.00 -6.63
CA GLU A 339 6.40 -13.99 -6.11
C GLU A 339 4.98 -13.57 -6.51
N LYS A 340 4.16 -14.57 -6.83
CA LYS A 340 2.74 -14.40 -7.12
C LYS A 340 1.96 -15.48 -6.40
N ARG A 341 0.89 -15.06 -5.72
CA ARG A 341 -0.08 -15.97 -5.11
C ARG A 341 -1.49 -15.46 -5.42
N SER A 342 -2.29 -16.29 -6.05
CA SER A 342 -3.71 -16.00 -6.31
C SER A 342 -4.56 -16.83 -5.37
N VAL A 343 -5.51 -16.19 -4.67
CA VAL A 343 -6.49 -16.83 -3.80
C VAL A 343 -7.85 -16.75 -4.48
N GLY A 344 -8.38 -17.89 -4.88
CA GLY A 344 -9.69 -17.93 -5.53
C GLY A 344 -10.82 -17.51 -4.58
N PRO A 345 -11.89 -16.84 -5.09
CA PRO A 345 -13.02 -16.41 -4.25
C PRO A 345 -13.72 -17.53 -3.50
N SER A 346 -13.74 -18.74 -4.08
CA SER A 346 -14.31 -19.95 -3.44
C SER A 346 -13.56 -20.37 -2.19
N LEU A 347 -12.21 -20.28 -2.21
CA LEU A 347 -11.37 -20.58 -1.05
C LEU A 347 -11.57 -19.55 0.08
N GLY A 348 -11.70 -18.28 -0.27
CA GLY A 348 -12.02 -17.22 0.68
C GLY A 348 -13.38 -17.44 1.34
N ALA A 349 -14.42 -17.72 0.57
CA ALA A 349 -15.76 -17.98 1.07
C ALA A 349 -15.83 -19.23 1.99
N GLU A 350 -15.12 -20.30 1.64
CA GLU A 350 -15.01 -21.49 2.48
C GLU A 350 -14.27 -21.19 3.79
N SER A 351 -13.17 -20.44 3.72
CA SER A 351 -12.41 -20.01 4.89
C SER A 351 -13.27 -19.17 5.85
N ILE A 352 -14.06 -18.22 5.32
CA ILE A 352 -15.01 -17.43 6.10
C ILE A 352 -16.03 -18.36 6.79
N ARG A 353 -16.66 -19.27 6.03
CA ARG A 353 -17.65 -20.20 6.57
C ARG A 353 -17.08 -21.04 7.70
N ASN A 354 -15.93 -21.65 7.50
CA ASN A 354 -15.28 -22.52 8.49
C ASN A 354 -14.87 -21.72 9.73
N SER A 355 -14.33 -20.52 9.57
CA SER A 355 -13.97 -19.63 10.67
C SER A 355 -15.20 -19.15 11.46
N MET A 356 -16.32 -18.83 10.77
CA MET A 356 -17.57 -18.47 11.44
C MET A 356 -18.16 -19.63 12.22
N VAL A 357 -18.12 -20.84 11.68
CA VAL A 357 -18.55 -22.06 12.40
C VAL A 357 -17.69 -22.28 13.64
N ALA A 358 -16.36 -22.13 13.54
CA ALA A 358 -15.44 -22.25 14.67
C ALA A 358 -15.70 -21.16 15.73
N LEU A 359 -15.90 -19.90 15.31
CA LEU A 359 -16.19 -18.77 16.19
C LEU A 359 -17.50 -19.00 16.97
N ILE A 360 -18.59 -19.31 16.25
CA ILE A 360 -19.90 -19.53 16.85
C ILE A 360 -19.88 -20.76 17.74
N GLY A 361 -19.29 -21.87 17.28
CA GLY A 361 -19.19 -23.10 18.05
C GLY A 361 -18.36 -22.93 19.33
N GLY A 362 -17.21 -22.30 19.23
CA GLY A 362 -16.35 -21.97 20.39
C GLY A 362 -17.06 -21.04 21.37
N PHE A 363 -17.73 -19.99 20.85
CA PHE A 363 -18.51 -19.05 21.67
C PHE A 363 -19.62 -19.75 22.45
N ILE A 364 -20.43 -20.58 21.78
CA ILE A 364 -21.53 -21.33 22.42
C ILE A 364 -20.98 -22.29 23.49
N LEU A 365 -19.91 -23.00 23.20
CA LEU A 365 -19.30 -23.94 24.14
C LEU A 365 -18.83 -23.23 25.41
N VAL A 366 -18.09 -22.13 25.25
CA VAL A 366 -17.62 -21.30 26.38
C VAL A 366 -18.81 -20.70 27.15
N PHE A 367 -19.81 -20.19 26.45
CA PHE A 367 -21.00 -19.61 27.04
C PHE A 367 -21.75 -20.58 27.93
N ILE A 368 -21.98 -21.82 27.43
CA ILE A 368 -22.65 -22.89 28.20
C ILE A 368 -21.78 -23.32 29.39
N PHE A 369 -20.47 -23.52 29.18
CA PHE A 369 -19.55 -23.89 30.25
C PHE A 369 -19.60 -22.90 31.41
N MET A 370 -19.51 -21.59 31.11
CA MET A 370 -19.56 -20.54 32.13
C MET A 370 -20.87 -20.53 32.90
N MET A 371 -22.01 -20.68 32.22
CA MET A 371 -23.31 -20.74 32.88
C MET A 371 -23.47 -21.97 33.77
N VAL A 372 -23.03 -23.13 33.33
CA VAL A 372 -23.16 -24.39 34.08
C VAL A 372 -22.23 -24.40 35.28
N TYR A 373 -20.97 -24.01 35.11
CA TYR A 373 -19.96 -24.13 36.14
C TYR A 373 -19.98 -22.98 37.15
N TYR A 374 -20.10 -21.72 36.70
CA TYR A 374 -20.07 -20.52 37.55
C TYR A 374 -21.46 -19.94 37.89
N LYS A 375 -22.53 -20.49 37.36
CA LYS A 375 -23.92 -20.06 37.62
C LYS A 375 -24.12 -18.57 37.31
N MET A 376 -24.55 -17.73 38.27
CA MET A 376 -24.78 -16.30 38.06
C MET A 376 -23.51 -15.51 37.74
N ALA A 377 -22.35 -15.89 38.31
CA ALA A 377 -21.09 -15.32 37.94
C ALA A 377 -20.75 -15.60 36.46
N GLY A 378 -21.09 -16.80 35.96
CA GLY A 378 -20.96 -17.14 34.55
C GLY A 378 -21.92 -16.34 33.64
N VAL A 379 -23.13 -16.03 34.08
CA VAL A 379 -24.04 -15.14 33.34
C VAL A 379 -23.44 -13.73 33.20
N ILE A 380 -22.90 -13.19 34.31
CA ILE A 380 -22.25 -11.87 34.30
C ILE A 380 -21.03 -11.86 33.37
N ALA A 381 -20.21 -12.91 33.44
CA ALA A 381 -19.06 -13.08 32.55
C ALA A 381 -19.46 -13.18 31.07
N ASN A 382 -20.56 -13.86 30.78
CA ASN A 382 -21.10 -13.96 29.43
C ASN A 382 -21.61 -12.61 28.87
N ILE A 383 -22.21 -11.76 29.71
CA ILE A 383 -22.58 -10.40 29.32
C ILE A 383 -21.30 -9.60 28.93
N ALA A 384 -20.25 -9.73 29.72
CA ALA A 384 -18.96 -9.09 29.41
C ALA A 384 -18.33 -9.64 28.13
N LEU A 385 -18.44 -10.95 27.88
CA LEU A 385 -17.95 -11.60 26.67
C LEU A 385 -18.67 -11.11 25.40
N VAL A 386 -20.01 -11.00 25.45
CA VAL A 386 -20.80 -10.43 24.35
C VAL A 386 -20.42 -8.98 24.11
N ALA A 387 -20.28 -8.18 25.17
CA ALA A 387 -19.84 -6.79 25.08
C ALA A 387 -18.44 -6.67 24.45
N ASN A 388 -17.51 -7.56 24.83
CA ASN A 388 -16.16 -7.62 24.28
C ASN A 388 -16.19 -7.84 22.76
N LEU A 389 -16.98 -8.78 22.28
CA LEU A 389 -17.10 -9.05 20.83
C LEU A 389 -17.60 -7.81 20.08
N PHE A 390 -18.64 -7.14 20.57
CA PHE A 390 -19.15 -5.91 19.95
C PHE A 390 -18.12 -4.77 19.98
N ILE A 391 -17.33 -4.63 21.04
CA ILE A 391 -16.29 -3.62 21.14
C ILE A 391 -15.16 -3.91 20.13
N ILE A 392 -14.75 -5.18 19.97
CA ILE A 392 -13.73 -5.56 18.98
C ILE A 392 -14.21 -5.17 17.58
N LEU A 393 -15.43 -5.58 17.20
CA LEU A 393 -15.99 -5.27 15.88
C LEU A 393 -16.15 -3.76 15.66
N ALA A 394 -16.57 -3.02 16.67
CA ALA A 394 -16.72 -1.57 16.60
C ALA A 394 -15.38 -0.85 16.39
N VAL A 395 -14.37 -1.23 17.16
CA VAL A 395 -13.04 -0.62 17.05
C VAL A 395 -12.43 -0.95 15.69
N MET A 396 -12.52 -2.22 15.24
CA MET A 396 -12.05 -2.61 13.91
C MET A 396 -12.75 -1.83 12.80
N SER A 397 -14.08 -1.68 12.88
CA SER A 397 -14.88 -0.94 11.91
C SER A 397 -14.51 0.55 11.89
N LEU A 398 -14.35 1.18 13.06
CA LEU A 398 -14.04 2.60 13.19
C LEU A 398 -12.65 2.95 12.59
N PHE A 399 -11.67 2.09 12.79
CA PHE A 399 -10.30 2.30 12.27
C PHE A 399 -10.09 1.72 10.87
N GLY A 400 -11.13 1.16 10.21
CA GLY A 400 -11.00 0.52 8.91
C GLY A 400 -10.00 -0.65 8.93
N ALA A 401 -9.90 -1.37 10.04
CA ALA A 401 -8.92 -2.44 10.18
C ALA A 401 -9.28 -3.64 9.29
N THR A 402 -8.28 -4.17 8.59
CA THR A 402 -8.46 -5.32 7.70
C THR A 402 -8.54 -6.62 8.49
N LEU A 403 -9.68 -7.32 8.38
CA LEU A 403 -9.88 -8.64 8.96
C LEU A 403 -9.29 -9.71 8.04
N THR A 404 -8.23 -10.36 8.51
CA THR A 404 -7.55 -11.47 7.80
C THR A 404 -7.97 -12.82 8.39
N LEU A 405 -7.64 -13.94 7.71
CA LEU A 405 -7.89 -15.28 8.25
C LEU A 405 -7.22 -15.50 9.60
N PRO A 406 -5.92 -15.19 9.81
CA PRO A 406 -5.32 -15.18 11.14
C PRO A 406 -6.01 -14.20 12.11
N GLY A 407 -6.48 -13.04 11.61
CA GLY A 407 -7.25 -12.08 12.42
C GLY A 407 -8.55 -12.68 12.96
N MET A 408 -9.28 -13.47 12.17
CA MET A 408 -10.45 -14.22 12.64
C MET A 408 -10.06 -15.26 13.72
N ALA A 409 -8.95 -15.98 13.54
CA ALA A 409 -8.41 -16.86 14.57
C ALA A 409 -8.06 -16.08 15.85
N GLY A 410 -7.54 -14.86 15.72
CA GLY A 410 -7.29 -13.92 16.82
C GLY A 410 -8.57 -13.56 17.58
N ILE A 411 -9.69 -13.33 16.90
CA ILE A 411 -10.99 -13.11 17.56
C ILE A 411 -11.43 -14.34 18.36
N VAL A 412 -11.33 -15.54 17.78
CA VAL A 412 -11.65 -16.81 18.48
C VAL A 412 -10.79 -16.98 19.72
N LEU A 413 -9.48 -16.73 19.60
CA LEU A 413 -8.55 -16.77 20.74
C LEU A 413 -8.90 -15.75 21.80
N THR A 414 -9.26 -14.53 21.40
CA THR A 414 -9.65 -13.46 22.33
C THR A 414 -10.92 -13.80 23.11
N VAL A 415 -11.87 -14.52 22.52
CA VAL A 415 -13.06 -15.06 23.24
C VAL A 415 -12.61 -15.92 24.42
N GLY A 416 -11.63 -16.80 24.22
CA GLY A 416 -11.05 -17.61 25.31
C GLY A 416 -10.35 -16.75 26.37
N MET A 417 -9.50 -15.82 25.96
CA MET A 417 -8.77 -14.92 26.88
C MET A 417 -9.72 -13.96 27.65
N ALA A 418 -10.81 -13.51 27.03
CA ALA A 418 -11.78 -12.64 27.71
C ALA A 418 -12.51 -13.37 28.85
N VAL A 419 -12.69 -14.68 28.71
CA VAL A 419 -13.30 -15.52 29.77
C VAL A 419 -12.28 -15.82 30.86
N ASP A 420 -10.99 -15.99 30.53
CA ASP A 420 -9.95 -16.34 31.51
C ASP A 420 -9.85 -15.32 32.65
N ALA A 421 -9.89 -14.02 32.33
CA ALA A 421 -9.90 -12.98 33.36
C ALA A 421 -11.10 -13.12 34.33
N ASN A 422 -12.29 -13.45 33.81
CA ASN A 422 -13.48 -13.68 34.61
C ASN A 422 -13.41 -14.97 35.43
N VAL A 423 -12.75 -16.00 34.89
CA VAL A 423 -12.47 -17.25 35.62
C VAL A 423 -11.54 -17.00 36.79
N ILE A 424 -10.40 -16.31 36.56
CA ILE A 424 -9.46 -15.97 37.62
C ILE A 424 -10.14 -15.19 38.75
N ILE A 425 -10.96 -14.18 38.42
CA ILE A 425 -11.73 -13.42 39.42
C ILE A 425 -12.69 -14.34 40.16
N SER A 426 -13.46 -15.18 39.43
CA SER A 426 -14.48 -16.04 40.03
C SER A 426 -13.86 -17.10 40.94
N GLU A 427 -12.74 -17.70 40.55
CA GLU A 427 -12.03 -18.68 41.39
C GLU A 427 -11.45 -17.99 42.64
N ARG A 428 -10.89 -16.79 42.50
CA ARG A 428 -10.40 -16.07 43.67
C ARG A 428 -11.52 -15.70 44.65
N VAL A 429 -12.69 -15.33 44.15
CA VAL A 429 -13.87 -15.10 44.98
C VAL A 429 -14.31 -16.40 45.69
N ARG A 430 -14.28 -17.55 44.98
CA ARG A 430 -14.58 -18.87 45.55
C ARG A 430 -13.63 -19.26 46.69
N GLU A 431 -12.31 -19.04 46.51
CA GLU A 431 -11.31 -19.27 47.55
C GLU A 431 -11.63 -18.46 48.83
N LEU A 432 -11.90 -17.15 48.67
CA LEU A 432 -12.22 -16.28 49.79
C LEU A 432 -13.55 -16.65 50.49
N LEU A 433 -14.49 -17.21 49.75
CA LEU A 433 -15.74 -17.74 50.31
C LEU A 433 -15.50 -19.05 51.09
N TYR A 434 -14.56 -19.91 50.65
CA TYR A 434 -14.15 -21.11 51.40
C TYR A 434 -13.37 -20.74 52.69
N GLU A 435 -12.68 -19.57 52.69
CA GLU A 435 -12.05 -19.00 53.89
C GLU A 435 -13.08 -18.42 54.88
N GLY A 436 -14.37 -18.44 54.55
CA GLY A 436 -15.46 -17.97 55.43
C GLY A 436 -15.72 -16.48 55.33
N LYS A 437 -15.21 -15.76 54.31
CA LYS A 437 -15.55 -14.34 54.10
C LYS A 437 -16.98 -14.14 53.63
N SER A 438 -17.56 -13.01 53.98
CA SER A 438 -18.89 -12.64 53.49
C SER A 438 -18.86 -12.47 51.96
N LEU A 439 -19.98 -12.73 51.27
CA LEU A 439 -20.08 -12.71 49.82
C LEU A 439 -19.63 -11.35 49.21
N HIS A 440 -20.04 -10.24 49.82
CA HIS A 440 -19.64 -8.90 49.41
C HIS A 440 -18.09 -8.70 49.54
N LYS A 441 -17.52 -9.07 50.72
CA LYS A 441 -16.09 -8.91 50.97
C LYS A 441 -15.26 -9.83 50.05
N ALA A 442 -15.72 -11.03 49.79
CA ALA A 442 -15.09 -11.96 48.88
C ALA A 442 -15.05 -11.43 47.44
N ILE A 443 -16.10 -10.75 46.98
CA ILE A 443 -16.12 -10.11 45.66
C ILE A 443 -15.09 -8.97 45.58
N GLU A 444 -15.13 -8.01 46.53
CA GLU A 444 -14.21 -6.85 46.52
C GLU A 444 -12.75 -7.28 46.58
N GLU A 445 -12.40 -8.16 47.53
CA GLU A 445 -11.03 -8.68 47.67
C GLU A 445 -10.64 -9.60 46.50
N GLY A 446 -11.57 -10.37 45.95
CA GLY A 446 -11.36 -11.21 44.78
C GLY A 446 -10.91 -10.42 43.57
N TYR A 447 -11.59 -9.32 43.26
CA TYR A 447 -11.18 -8.41 42.19
C TYR A 447 -9.82 -7.76 42.49
N ALA A 448 -9.58 -7.28 43.72
CA ALA A 448 -8.32 -6.66 44.09
C ALA A 448 -7.11 -7.61 43.94
N ASN A 449 -7.29 -8.87 44.36
CA ASN A 449 -6.24 -9.90 44.31
C ASN A 449 -5.99 -10.43 42.89
N ALA A 450 -7.06 -10.60 42.09
CA ALA A 450 -6.95 -11.08 40.72
C ALA A 450 -6.32 -10.05 39.75
N MET A 451 -6.49 -8.75 40.08
CA MET A 451 -6.09 -7.64 39.20
C MET A 451 -4.66 -7.73 38.71
N ARG A 452 -3.70 -8.00 39.60
CA ARG A 452 -2.27 -8.06 39.26
C ARG A 452 -1.99 -9.17 38.25
N ALA A 453 -2.50 -10.39 38.50
CA ALA A 453 -2.28 -11.52 37.61
C ALA A 453 -2.90 -11.28 36.22
N ILE A 454 -4.09 -10.67 36.16
CA ILE A 454 -4.77 -10.34 34.91
C ILE A 454 -3.98 -9.28 34.12
N LEU A 455 -3.48 -8.23 34.80
CA LEU A 455 -2.66 -7.21 34.16
C LEU A 455 -1.36 -7.77 33.61
N ASP A 456 -0.63 -8.56 34.40
CA ASP A 456 0.67 -9.12 34.03
C ASP A 456 0.55 -10.03 32.79
N ALA A 457 -0.44 -10.94 32.76
CA ALA A 457 -0.70 -11.83 31.64
C ALA A 457 -1.07 -11.05 30.35
N ASN A 458 -1.95 -10.06 30.47
CA ASN A 458 -2.41 -9.29 29.32
C ASN A 458 -1.33 -8.32 28.78
N ILE A 459 -0.53 -7.69 29.65
CA ILE A 459 0.60 -6.85 29.23
C ILE A 459 1.64 -7.68 28.46
N THR A 460 1.97 -8.87 28.94
CA THR A 460 2.93 -9.77 28.28
C THR A 460 2.45 -10.12 26.86
N THR A 461 1.17 -10.47 26.72
CA THR A 461 0.57 -10.81 25.42
C THR A 461 0.48 -9.59 24.51
N LEU A 462 0.18 -8.40 25.08
CA LEU A 462 0.15 -7.16 24.31
C LEU A 462 1.53 -6.77 23.76
N ILE A 463 2.60 -6.96 24.54
CA ILE A 463 3.98 -6.76 24.06
C ILE A 463 4.27 -7.68 22.86
N ALA A 464 3.92 -8.96 22.95
CA ALA A 464 4.08 -9.87 21.82
C ALA A 464 3.27 -9.41 20.59
N ALA A 465 2.04 -8.95 20.79
CA ALA A 465 1.20 -8.43 19.69
C ALA A 465 1.81 -7.16 19.05
N VAL A 466 2.40 -6.25 19.83
CA VAL A 466 3.10 -5.06 19.31
C VAL A 466 4.30 -5.46 18.47
N VAL A 467 5.09 -6.44 18.89
CA VAL A 467 6.22 -6.96 18.11
C VAL A 467 5.74 -7.60 16.81
N LEU A 468 4.66 -8.40 16.85
CA LEU A 468 4.06 -8.98 15.64
C LEU A 468 3.51 -7.90 14.68
N TYR A 469 2.98 -6.81 15.19
CA TYR A 469 2.54 -5.69 14.38
C TYR A 469 3.71 -4.95 13.72
N ALA A 470 4.79 -4.73 14.45
CA ALA A 470 5.96 -3.99 13.95
C ALA A 470 6.72 -4.75 12.85
N TYR A 471 6.91 -6.05 13.03
CA TYR A 471 7.73 -6.88 12.15
C TYR A 471 6.92 -7.83 11.25
N GLY A 472 5.62 -8.00 11.51
CA GLY A 472 4.74 -8.87 10.72
C GLY A 472 4.40 -8.27 9.36
N THR A 473 3.94 -9.13 8.44
CA THR A 473 3.42 -8.75 7.13
C THR A 473 1.90 -8.95 7.08
N GLY A 474 1.21 -8.30 6.16
CA GLY A 474 -0.22 -8.43 5.81
C GLY A 474 -1.09 -9.18 6.83
N ALA A 475 -1.24 -10.48 6.65
CA ALA A 475 -2.08 -11.33 7.48
C ALA A 475 -1.66 -11.38 8.97
N ILE A 476 -0.36 -11.34 9.28
CA ILE A 476 0.16 -11.34 10.65
C ILE A 476 -0.15 -10.02 11.36
N LYS A 477 -0.09 -8.88 10.64
CA LYS A 477 -0.50 -7.59 11.19
C LYS A 477 -1.98 -7.59 11.57
N GLY A 478 -2.84 -8.15 10.73
CA GLY A 478 -4.26 -8.31 11.03
C GLY A 478 -4.50 -9.11 12.32
N PHE A 479 -3.78 -10.21 12.52
CA PHE A 479 -3.80 -10.98 13.76
C PHE A 479 -3.35 -10.16 14.98
N ALA A 480 -2.24 -9.44 14.85
CA ALA A 480 -1.71 -8.60 15.94
C ALA A 480 -2.69 -7.49 16.35
N ILE A 481 -3.34 -6.85 15.37
CA ILE A 481 -4.36 -5.81 15.61
C ILE A 481 -5.56 -6.41 16.36
N THR A 482 -6.12 -7.53 15.88
CA THR A 482 -7.28 -8.16 16.50
C THR A 482 -7.02 -8.60 17.93
N ILE A 483 -5.87 -9.21 18.22
CA ILE A 483 -5.47 -9.58 19.58
C ILE A 483 -5.29 -8.32 20.45
N SER A 484 -4.62 -7.28 19.98
CA SER A 484 -4.40 -6.05 20.75
C SER A 484 -5.72 -5.40 21.16
N ILE A 485 -6.64 -5.24 20.20
CA ILE A 485 -7.97 -4.71 20.47
C ILE A 485 -8.72 -5.61 21.44
N GLY A 486 -8.66 -6.92 21.23
CA GLY A 486 -9.33 -7.91 22.05
C GLY A 486 -8.86 -7.94 23.50
N ILE A 487 -7.55 -7.82 23.74
CA ILE A 487 -6.98 -7.74 25.09
C ILE A 487 -7.47 -6.47 25.80
N LEU A 488 -7.38 -5.31 25.14
CA LEU A 488 -7.82 -4.05 25.74
C LEU A 488 -9.33 -4.06 26.04
N ALA A 489 -10.13 -4.60 25.13
CA ALA A 489 -11.58 -4.75 25.32
C ALA A 489 -11.89 -5.74 26.45
N SER A 490 -11.17 -6.88 26.56
CA SER A 490 -11.38 -7.87 27.61
C SER A 490 -11.02 -7.32 28.99
N MET A 491 -9.93 -6.56 29.12
CA MET A 491 -9.59 -5.89 30.36
C MET A 491 -10.66 -4.88 30.78
N LEU A 492 -11.19 -4.08 29.86
CA LEU A 492 -12.27 -3.15 30.13
C LEU A 492 -13.54 -3.88 30.57
N THR A 493 -13.95 -4.90 29.87
CA THR A 493 -15.21 -5.62 30.14
C THR A 493 -15.12 -6.49 31.40
N ALA A 494 -14.00 -7.22 31.62
CA ALA A 494 -13.83 -8.09 32.78
C ALA A 494 -13.57 -7.29 34.06
N ILE A 495 -12.71 -6.25 34.02
CA ILE A 495 -12.32 -5.54 35.25
C ILE A 495 -13.36 -4.48 35.60
N LEU A 496 -13.71 -3.58 34.67
CA LEU A 496 -14.65 -2.49 34.94
C LEU A 496 -16.09 -2.94 34.79
N GLY A 497 -16.40 -3.68 33.72
CA GLY A 497 -17.77 -4.07 33.36
C GLY A 497 -18.38 -5.00 34.40
N THR A 498 -17.78 -6.16 34.64
CA THR A 498 -18.34 -7.16 35.56
C THR A 498 -18.34 -6.65 37.01
N HIS A 499 -17.30 -5.94 37.43
CA HIS A 499 -17.29 -5.31 38.78
C HIS A 499 -18.41 -4.27 38.92
N GLY A 500 -18.67 -3.47 37.85
CA GLY A 500 -19.79 -2.53 37.84
C GLY A 500 -21.15 -3.22 37.97
N ILE A 501 -21.33 -4.39 37.32
CA ILE A 501 -22.55 -5.21 37.46
C ILE A 501 -22.68 -5.72 38.91
N TYR A 502 -21.63 -6.30 39.49
CA TYR A 502 -21.67 -6.79 40.88
C TYR A 502 -22.02 -5.68 41.86
N ASN A 503 -21.43 -4.49 41.75
CA ASN A 503 -21.73 -3.35 42.62
C ASN A 503 -23.18 -2.89 42.47
N SER A 504 -23.78 -2.96 41.27
CA SER A 504 -25.21 -2.62 41.08
C SER A 504 -26.14 -3.68 41.68
N LEU A 505 -25.69 -4.93 41.74
CA LEU A 505 -26.43 -6.05 42.32
C LEU A 505 -26.14 -6.26 43.80
N GLU A 506 -25.33 -5.44 44.44
CA GLU A 506 -24.88 -5.58 45.84
C GLU A 506 -26.05 -5.84 46.82
N SER A 507 -27.12 -5.07 46.71
CA SER A 507 -28.27 -5.23 47.59
C SER A 507 -28.97 -6.59 47.43
N LYS A 508 -28.98 -7.14 46.22
CA LYS A 508 -29.54 -8.47 45.92
C LYS A 508 -28.59 -9.57 46.39
N ILE A 509 -27.31 -9.39 46.22
CA ILE A 509 -26.24 -10.30 46.65
C ILE A 509 -26.27 -10.46 48.17
N ASN A 510 -26.32 -9.34 48.89
CA ASN A 510 -26.36 -9.34 50.36
C ASN A 510 -27.66 -9.95 50.92
N LYS A 511 -28.80 -9.77 50.26
CA LYS A 511 -30.10 -10.40 50.64
C LYS A 511 -30.11 -11.90 50.39
N SER A 512 -29.50 -12.34 49.29
CA SER A 512 -29.53 -13.74 48.83
C SER A 512 -28.84 -14.71 49.81
N LYS A 513 -27.71 -14.31 50.43
CA LYS A 513 -26.86 -15.13 51.31
C LYS A 513 -26.59 -16.54 50.76
N ASN A 514 -26.65 -16.74 49.44
CA ASN A 514 -26.53 -18.04 48.79
C ASN A 514 -25.32 -18.07 47.82
N PRO A 515 -24.09 -18.39 48.31
CA PRO A 515 -22.91 -18.47 47.48
C PRO A 515 -23.00 -19.53 46.36
N ALA A 516 -23.79 -20.62 46.62
CA ALA A 516 -23.98 -21.65 45.60
C ALA A 516 -24.72 -21.16 44.36
N PHE A 517 -25.69 -20.25 44.52
CA PHE A 517 -26.40 -19.63 43.40
C PHE A 517 -25.51 -18.62 42.64
N TRP A 518 -24.72 -17.83 43.38
CA TRP A 518 -23.92 -16.80 42.75
C TRP A 518 -22.66 -17.33 42.08
N PHE A 519 -21.95 -18.30 42.68
CA PHE A 519 -20.63 -18.75 42.23
C PHE A 519 -20.56 -20.27 42.02
N GLY A 520 -21.64 -21.03 42.09
CA GLY A 520 -21.67 -22.46 41.86
C GLY A 520 -20.92 -23.28 42.92
N ILE A 521 -20.83 -22.78 44.16
CA ILE A 521 -20.11 -23.47 45.26
C ILE A 521 -21.01 -24.53 45.89
N SER A 522 -20.51 -25.73 46.13
CA SER A 522 -21.25 -26.79 46.81
C SER A 522 -21.42 -26.48 48.29
N LYS A 523 -22.67 -26.54 48.79
CA LYS A 523 -22.98 -26.35 50.22
C LYS A 523 -22.23 -27.27 51.16
N LYS A 524 -21.85 -28.48 50.71
CA LYS A 524 -21.05 -29.45 51.47
C LYS A 524 -19.60 -29.01 51.81
N ARG A 525 -19.08 -27.97 51.14
CA ARG A 525 -17.71 -27.45 51.33
C ARG A 525 -17.67 -26.12 52.10
N LEU A 526 -18.80 -25.62 52.54
CA LEU A 526 -18.88 -24.36 53.31
C LEU A 526 -18.98 -24.62 54.83
N GLY A 527 -18.71 -25.85 55.31
CA GLY A 527 -18.75 -26.24 56.74
C GLY A 527 -20.10 -26.73 57.21
#